data_26b7b49df9e3b31e5f58ee5285d35b2c
#
_entry.id   26b7b49df9e3b31e5f58ee5285d35b2c
#
_cell.length_a   1.000
_cell.length_b   1.000
_cell.length_c   1.000
_cell.angle_alpha   90.00
_cell.angle_beta   90.00
_cell.angle_gamma   90.00
#
_symmetry.space_group_name_H-M   'P 1'
#
loop_
_entity.id
_entity.type
_entity.pdbx_description
1 polymer ?
#
loop_
_entity_poly.entity_id
_entity_poly.type
_entity_poly.pdbx_seq_one_letter_code
_entity_poly.pdbx_strand_id
1 'polypeptide(L)' 'MAYCQSLLLYGSADARDRARALLENLPQVRRVDTKGGQLLLLLHSPIAESEYLTLLEKSGVSGFSLCR' A
#
# COMPACT_ATOMS: atom_id res chain seq x y z
N MET A 1 -12.56 11.19 -10.56
CA MET A 1 -12.26 11.65 -9.20
C MET A 1 -11.14 10.80 -8.62
N ALA A 2 -10.18 11.40 -7.95
CA ALA A 2 -9.06 10.67 -7.35
C ALA A 2 -9.35 10.36 -5.88
N TYR A 3 -8.87 9.20 -5.42
CA TYR A 3 -8.97 8.78 -4.03
C TYR A 3 -7.57 8.74 -3.43
N CYS A 4 -7.46 9.13 -2.18
CA CYS A 4 -6.19 9.09 -1.45
C CYS A 4 -6.30 8.14 -0.27
N GLN A 5 -5.27 7.33 -0.08
CA GLN A 5 -5.20 6.41 1.04
C GLN A 5 -3.79 6.45 1.64
N SER A 6 -3.72 6.67 2.94
CA SER A 6 -2.46 6.53 3.67
C SER A 6 -2.36 5.12 4.24
N LEU A 7 -1.19 4.54 4.14
CA LEU A 7 -0.95 3.15 4.53
C LEU A 7 0.35 3.06 5.31
N LEU A 8 0.30 2.47 6.49
CA LEU A 8 1.49 2.21 7.29
C LEU A 8 1.79 0.71 7.25
N LEU A 9 3.01 0.37 6.87
CA LEU A 9 3.44 -1.02 6.77
C LEU A 9 4.39 -1.37 7.91
N TYR A 10 4.23 -2.58 8.45
CA TYR A 10 5.08 -3.11 9.50
C TYR A 10 5.92 -4.26 8.96
N GLY A 11 7.19 -4.31 9.32
CA GLY A 11 8.08 -5.38 8.90
C GLY A 11 9.44 -4.87 8.47
N SER A 12 10.23 -5.73 7.83
CA SER A 12 11.57 -5.38 7.36
C SER A 12 11.51 -4.38 6.21
N ALA A 13 12.61 -3.66 5.99
CA ALA A 13 12.72 -2.73 4.87
C ALA A 13 12.50 -3.44 3.53
N ASP A 14 13.06 -4.64 3.37
CA ASP A 14 12.90 -5.42 2.14
C ASP A 14 11.45 -5.80 1.88
N ALA A 15 10.73 -6.22 2.93
CA ALA A 15 9.31 -6.55 2.82
C ALA A 15 8.48 -5.34 2.44
N ARG A 16 8.78 -4.19 3.05
CA ARG A 16 8.08 -2.94 2.74
C ARG A 16 8.35 -2.48 1.31
N ASP A 17 9.58 -2.65 0.82
CA ASP A 17 9.92 -2.31 -0.57
C ASP A 17 9.17 -3.21 -1.56
N ARG A 18 9.07 -4.51 -1.25
CA ARG A 18 8.29 -5.44 -2.08
C ARG A 18 6.81 -5.07 -2.09
N ALA A 19 6.27 -4.70 -0.93
CA ALA A 19 4.88 -4.27 -0.81
C ALA A 19 4.62 -3.03 -1.67
N ARG A 20 5.52 -2.06 -1.61
CA ARG A 20 5.41 -0.86 -2.42
C ARG A 20 5.39 -1.19 -3.91
N ALA A 21 6.29 -2.06 -4.35
CA ALA A 21 6.36 -2.47 -5.76
C ALA A 21 5.07 -3.16 -6.21
N LEU A 22 4.51 -4.03 -5.35
CA LEU A 22 3.25 -4.70 -5.64
C LEU A 22 2.10 -3.69 -5.74
N LEU A 23 2.06 -2.71 -4.85
CA LEU A 23 1.03 -1.67 -4.87
C LEU A 23 1.13 -0.80 -6.13
N GLU A 24 2.34 -0.45 -6.54
CA GLU A 24 2.54 0.36 -7.75
C GLU A 24 2.02 -0.33 -9.01
N ASN A 25 1.98 -1.65 -9.02
CA ASN A 25 1.53 -2.43 -10.17
C ASN A 25 0.03 -2.68 -10.19
N LEU A 26 -0.72 -2.26 -9.17
CA LEU A 26 -2.16 -2.41 -9.16
C LEU A 26 -2.82 -1.44 -10.14
N PRO A 27 -3.83 -1.90 -10.91
CA PRO A 27 -4.52 -1.02 -11.85
C PRO A 27 -5.27 0.12 -11.16
N GLN A 28 -5.68 -0.05 -9.90
CA GLN A 28 -6.36 0.99 -9.14
C GLN A 28 -5.40 2.09 -8.67
N VAL A 29 -4.10 1.80 -8.62
CA VAL A 29 -3.10 2.73 -8.08
C VAL A 29 -2.54 3.58 -9.21
N ARG A 30 -2.70 4.89 -9.05
CA ARG A 30 -2.13 5.86 -9.97
C ARG A 30 -0.71 6.24 -9.60
N ARG A 31 -0.45 6.38 -8.29
CA ARG A 31 0.84 6.84 -7.79
C ARG A 31 1.03 6.40 -6.35
N VAL A 32 2.27 6.09 -5.99
CA VAL A 32 2.65 5.78 -4.61
C VAL A 32 3.79 6.71 -4.21
N ASP A 33 3.59 7.47 -3.13
CA ASP A 33 4.62 8.30 -2.53
C ASP A 33 4.94 7.78 -1.14
N THR A 34 6.16 8.01 -0.67
CA THR A 34 6.58 7.67 0.67
C THR A 34 6.80 8.94 1.47
N LYS A 35 6.26 9.02 2.67
CA LYS A 35 6.43 10.16 3.55
C LYS A 35 6.42 9.70 5.00
N GLY A 36 7.54 9.89 5.70
CA GLY A 36 7.63 9.60 7.13
C GLY A 36 7.32 8.15 7.49
N GLY A 37 7.73 7.20 6.64
CA GLY A 37 7.45 5.78 6.88
C GLY A 37 6.07 5.33 6.43
N GLN A 38 5.21 6.24 6.00
CA GLN A 38 3.90 5.93 5.45
C GLN A 38 3.92 5.96 3.94
N LEU A 39 3.08 5.15 3.33
CA LEU A 39 2.83 5.20 1.89
C LEU A 39 1.57 6.04 1.64
N LEU A 40 1.66 6.95 0.70
CA LEU A 40 0.54 7.75 0.25
C LEU A 40 0.14 7.24 -1.12
N LEU A 41 -1.04 6.65 -1.20
CA LEU A 41 -1.55 6.09 -2.44
C LEU A 41 -2.53 7.06 -3.09
N LEU A 42 -2.27 7.40 -4.33
CA LEU A 42 -3.24 8.11 -5.15
C LEU A 42 -3.92 7.06 -6.02
N LEU A 43 -5.24 6.95 -5.91
CA LEU A 43 -6.00 5.85 -6.50
C LEU A 43 -6.95 6.36 -7.56
N HIS A 44 -7.14 5.55 -8.61
CA HIS A 44 -8.20 5.74 -9.60
C HIS A 44 -9.54 5.27 -9.05
N SER A 45 -9.52 4.23 -8.23
CA SER A 45 -10.70 3.64 -7.60
C SER A 45 -10.33 3.11 -6.22
N PRO A 46 -11.30 2.99 -5.30
CA PRO A 46 -11.03 2.48 -3.96
C PRO A 46 -10.53 1.04 -3.99
N ILE A 47 -9.66 0.71 -3.02
CA ILE A 47 -9.17 -0.65 -2.82
C ILE A 47 -9.77 -1.15 -1.51
N ALA A 48 -10.39 -2.33 -1.54
CA ALA A 48 -10.95 -2.94 -0.35
C ALA A 48 -9.84 -3.42 0.59
N GLU A 49 -10.12 -3.42 1.89
CA GLU A 49 -9.15 -3.87 2.89
C GLU A 49 -8.70 -5.31 2.62
N SER A 50 -9.63 -6.17 2.19
CA SER A 50 -9.31 -7.55 1.84
C SER A 50 -8.32 -7.67 0.69
N GLU A 51 -8.36 -6.74 -0.26
CA GLU A 51 -7.39 -6.71 -1.36
C GLU A 51 -5.99 -6.34 -0.86
N TYR A 52 -5.93 -5.37 0.06
CA TYR A 52 -4.66 -5.03 0.70
C TYR A 52 -4.09 -6.23 1.46
N LEU A 53 -4.94 -6.92 2.21
CA LEU A 53 -4.52 -8.07 2.99
C LEU A 53 -3.92 -9.16 2.10
N THR A 54 -4.61 -9.52 1.04
CA THR A 54 -4.14 -10.55 0.11
C THR A 54 -2.83 -10.16 -0.55
N LEU A 55 -2.73 -8.92 -0.99
CA LEU A 55 -1.53 -8.41 -1.66
C LEU A 55 -0.34 -8.35 -0.71
N LEU A 56 -0.56 -7.83 0.49
CA LEU A 56 0.51 -7.59 1.44
C LEU A 56 1.04 -8.89 2.07
N GLU A 57 0.22 -9.93 2.15
CA GLU A 57 0.68 -11.25 2.57
C GLU A 57 1.80 -11.75 1.65
N LYS A 58 1.71 -11.47 0.37
CA LYS A 58 2.72 -11.89 -0.62
C LYS A 58 4.03 -11.15 -0.46
N SER A 59 4.01 -9.95 0.11
CA SER A 59 5.21 -9.14 0.28
C SER A 59 6.05 -9.54 1.48
N GLY A 60 5.47 -10.23 2.45
CA GLY A 60 6.15 -10.63 3.67
C GLY A 60 6.13 -9.59 4.78
N VAL A 61 5.34 -8.52 4.65
CA VAL A 61 5.17 -7.57 5.76
C VAL A 61 4.42 -8.25 6.91
N SER A 62 4.73 -7.85 8.14
CA SER A 62 4.11 -8.44 9.33
C SER A 62 2.71 -7.89 9.58
N GLY A 63 2.38 -6.74 9.03
CA GLY A 63 1.06 -6.14 9.18
C GLY A 63 0.98 -4.79 8.49
N PHE A 64 -0.21 -4.22 8.50
CA PHE A 64 -0.44 -2.89 7.94
C PHE A 64 -1.58 -2.20 8.67
N SER A 65 -1.60 -0.88 8.59
CA SER A 65 -2.70 -0.06 9.09
C SER A 65 -3.13 0.92 8.01
N LEU A 66 -4.43 1.03 7.81
CA LEU A 66 -5.00 2.05 6.94
C LEU A 66 -5.19 3.32 7.75
N CYS A 67 -4.60 4.42 7.30
CA CYS A 67 -4.70 5.71 7.95
C CYS A 67 -5.62 6.61 7.13
N ARG A 68 -6.36 7.44 7.82
CA ARG A 68 -7.25 8.41 7.17
C ARG A 68 -6.72 9.81 7.29
#